data_ef698e7e1204831ddcb52f7e57f0cac6
#
_entry.id   ef698e7e1204831ddcb52f7e57f0cac6
#
_cell.length_a   1.000
_cell.length_b   1.000
_cell.length_c   1.000
_cell.angle_alpha   90.00
_cell.angle_beta   90.00
_cell.angle_gamma   90.00
#
_symmetry.space_group_name_H-M   'P 1'
#
loop_
_entity.id
_entity.type
_entity.pdbx_description
1 polymer ?
#
loop_
_entity_poly.entity_id
_entity_poly.type
_entity_poly.pdbx_seq_one_letter_code
_entity_poly.pdbx_strand_id
1 'polypeptide(L)'
;MKKGRISGKLRYKGMPVILGVFLLMAAALFAERSGIRYILHQDQAVYLDKEKVIRADEAEARLKKTCLVVMDSRDLASCQIYEQFQQILKDMKVGYEMRDMAETRELGELDAYETAVILMSDLNPLKEEVLDLAQWVKAGGSAMFAMTLQSDTYVSLMQQKLGIMSAGNDYLEVDNFHPSEEFMIGGGRDYTITDPFKSAWNITLSERAKLYAWSSGKYKIPLVWENDYGSGKFVVVNLGIYVKAVRGIFSAAYSLLSDCTIYPVINGSAFYLDDFPSPVPGGNGEYIYRDYGINVRDFYANIWWPDILALAEKYGVRYTGVVIENYGDQTDGVIEHQMETSRFQYFGNMLLRHGGEIGYHGYNHQPLALGNVKYGDILPYNTWADTEAMENAMTELLQFCREMYPEASMSVYVPPSNVLSEEGRQLLAAKCPEIRTIASNYFTGEFAYEQEFEVAEDGIVEQPRIISSAVIDDYMQLCAFSELNMHFVNTHFMHSDDLLDEDRGAALGWETLKENLDRYMGWLYTSAPLLRNLTGSELSGAIQR
;
A
#
# COMPACT_ATOMS: atom_id res chain seq x y z
N MET A 1 82.96 27.69 -1.61
CA MET A 1 81.55 27.34 -1.48
C MET A 1 81.08 26.61 -2.74
N LYS A 2 81.00 25.29 -2.75
CA LYS A 2 80.50 24.49 -3.87
C LYS A 2 78.99 24.37 -3.76
N LYS A 3 78.25 24.92 -4.73
CA LYS A 3 76.83 24.71 -4.91
C LYS A 3 76.63 23.27 -5.42
N GLY A 4 76.09 22.42 -4.55
CA GLY A 4 75.63 21.09 -4.93
C GLY A 4 74.40 21.21 -5.82
N ARG A 5 74.52 20.79 -7.07
CA ARG A 5 73.37 20.52 -7.94
C ARG A 5 72.72 19.25 -7.47
N ILE A 6 71.52 19.38 -6.87
CA ILE A 6 70.65 18.27 -6.66
C ILE A 6 70.06 17.92 -8.04
N SER A 7 70.61 16.92 -8.71
CA SER A 7 70.03 16.35 -9.93
C SER A 7 68.90 15.39 -9.45
N GLY A 8 67.73 15.93 -9.39
CA GLY A 8 66.52 15.13 -9.19
C GLY A 8 66.25 14.31 -10.45
N LYS A 9 66.87 13.15 -10.60
CA LYS A 9 66.34 12.11 -11.47
C LYS A 9 65.11 11.59 -10.78
N LEU A 10 63.96 12.20 -11.10
CA LEU A 10 62.65 11.57 -10.83
C LEU A 10 62.74 10.18 -11.46
N ARG A 11 62.82 9.16 -10.62
CA ARG A 11 62.80 7.78 -11.07
C ARG A 11 61.35 7.46 -11.46
N TYR A 12 61.05 7.60 -12.76
CA TYR A 12 59.75 7.24 -13.36
C TYR A 12 59.39 5.75 -13.25
N LYS A 13 59.97 4.99 -12.32
CA LYS A 13 59.65 3.58 -12.11
C LYS A 13 58.22 3.37 -11.61
N GLY A 14 57.61 4.37 -10.98
CA GLY A 14 56.19 4.32 -10.56
C GLY A 14 55.20 4.76 -11.64
N MET A 15 55.67 5.43 -12.70
CA MET A 15 54.78 5.94 -13.75
C MET A 15 54.00 4.85 -14.50
N PRO A 16 54.61 3.69 -14.86
CA PRO A 16 53.84 2.60 -15.46
C PRO A 16 52.77 2.03 -14.55
N VAL A 17 53.03 2.01 -13.25
CA VAL A 17 52.04 1.55 -12.26
C VAL A 17 50.87 2.54 -12.14
N ILE A 18 51.16 3.84 -12.04
CA ILE A 18 50.15 4.90 -12.01
C ILE A 18 49.33 4.89 -13.30
N LEU A 19 50.00 4.77 -14.47
CA LEU A 19 49.32 4.68 -15.76
C LEU A 19 48.44 3.41 -15.85
N GLY A 20 48.95 2.29 -15.36
CA GLY A 20 48.20 1.04 -15.29
C GLY A 20 46.95 1.15 -14.41
N VAL A 21 47.05 1.76 -13.23
CA VAL A 21 45.89 2.04 -12.36
C VAL A 21 44.89 2.99 -13.03
N PHE A 22 45.41 4.04 -13.71
CA PHE A 22 44.53 4.98 -14.43
C PHE A 22 43.79 4.32 -15.60
N LEU A 23 44.45 3.42 -16.34
CA LEU A 23 43.84 2.65 -17.42
C LEU A 23 42.83 1.64 -16.90
N LEU A 24 43.09 1.00 -15.76
CA LEU A 24 42.15 0.11 -15.11
C LEU A 24 40.91 0.85 -14.59
N MET A 25 41.11 2.03 -13.99
CA MET A 25 39.99 2.88 -13.56
C MET A 25 39.19 3.40 -14.78
N ALA A 26 39.84 3.82 -15.84
CA ALA A 26 39.17 4.25 -17.06
C ALA A 26 38.43 3.10 -17.73
N ALA A 27 39.03 1.90 -17.77
CA ALA A 27 38.36 0.69 -18.27
C ALA A 27 37.16 0.28 -17.40
N ALA A 28 37.27 0.38 -16.08
CA ALA A 28 36.17 0.12 -15.16
C ALA A 28 35.04 1.14 -15.35
N LEU A 29 35.34 2.42 -15.44
CA LEU A 29 34.35 3.48 -15.72
C LEU A 29 33.72 3.33 -17.11
N PHE A 30 34.53 2.93 -18.12
CA PHE A 30 34.02 2.66 -19.45
C PHE A 30 33.13 1.43 -19.47
N ALA A 31 33.52 0.36 -18.78
CA ALA A 31 32.71 -0.85 -18.60
C ALA A 31 31.39 -0.54 -17.90
N GLU A 32 31.43 0.29 -16.87
CA GLU A 32 30.27 0.74 -16.15
C GLU A 32 29.31 1.59 -16.98
N ARG A 33 29.86 2.52 -17.80
CA ARG A 33 29.09 3.36 -18.72
C ARG A 33 28.61 2.64 -19.98
N SER A 34 29.36 1.64 -20.47
CA SER A 34 29.04 0.90 -21.69
C SER A 34 27.97 -0.21 -21.49
N GLY A 35 27.36 -0.27 -20.31
CA GLY A 35 26.28 -1.24 -20.07
C GLY A 35 26.75 -2.69 -20.06
N ILE A 36 28.00 -2.96 -19.58
CA ILE A 36 28.38 -4.34 -19.25
C ILE A 36 27.43 -4.84 -18.21
N ARG A 37 26.63 -5.78 -18.64
CA ARG A 37 25.50 -6.34 -17.88
C ARG A 37 26.06 -7.25 -16.80
N TYR A 38 25.62 -7.02 -15.59
CA TYR A 38 25.83 -7.95 -14.51
C TYR A 38 24.67 -8.95 -14.53
N ILE A 39 24.99 -10.23 -14.66
CA ILE A 39 24.02 -11.29 -14.43
C ILE A 39 23.81 -11.32 -12.92
N LEU A 40 22.79 -10.61 -12.46
CA LEU A 40 22.26 -10.82 -11.14
C LEU A 40 21.36 -12.05 -11.23
N HIS A 41 21.56 -13.02 -10.35
CA HIS A 41 20.53 -13.99 -10.08
C HIS A 41 19.40 -13.23 -9.38
N GLN A 42 18.50 -12.64 -10.17
CA GLN A 42 17.19 -12.30 -9.67
C GLN A 42 16.52 -13.65 -9.36
N ASP A 43 16.15 -13.84 -8.11
CA ASP A 43 15.16 -14.84 -7.80
C ASP A 43 13.95 -14.52 -8.66
N GLN A 44 13.69 -15.34 -9.68
CA GLN A 44 12.57 -15.10 -10.58
C GLN A 44 11.31 -15.01 -9.73
N ALA A 45 10.53 -13.99 -9.93
CA ALA A 45 9.23 -13.86 -9.30
C ALA A 45 8.47 -15.17 -9.49
N VAL A 46 8.18 -15.83 -8.38
CA VAL A 46 7.52 -17.15 -8.43
C VAL A 46 6.02 -16.90 -8.47
N TYR A 47 5.54 -16.45 -9.62
CA TYR A 47 4.11 -16.48 -9.90
C TYR A 47 3.64 -17.94 -9.91
N LEU A 48 2.46 -18.17 -9.37
CA LEU A 48 1.81 -19.46 -9.51
C LEU A 48 1.40 -19.68 -10.98
N ASP A 49 1.46 -20.93 -11.43
CA ASP A 49 0.88 -21.31 -12.71
C ASP A 49 -0.63 -21.03 -12.68
N LYS A 50 -1.18 -20.46 -13.75
CA LYS A 50 -2.62 -20.09 -13.80
C LYS A 50 -3.55 -21.26 -13.45
N GLU A 51 -3.15 -22.49 -13.76
CA GLU A 51 -3.89 -23.71 -13.45
C GLU A 51 -3.91 -24.08 -11.96
N LYS A 52 -3.00 -23.50 -11.17
CA LYS A 52 -2.91 -23.73 -9.71
C LYS A 52 -3.62 -22.66 -8.90
N VAL A 53 -4.02 -21.55 -9.54
CA VAL A 53 -4.76 -20.48 -8.89
C VAL A 53 -6.23 -20.87 -8.84
N ILE A 54 -6.77 -20.99 -7.64
CA ILE A 54 -8.20 -21.21 -7.42
C ILE A 54 -8.89 -19.85 -7.53
N ARG A 55 -9.98 -19.76 -8.26
CA ARG A 55 -10.78 -18.54 -8.34
C ARG A 55 -11.33 -18.16 -6.96
N ALA A 56 -11.44 -16.87 -6.69
CA ALA A 56 -11.89 -16.36 -5.39
C ALA A 56 -13.29 -16.90 -5.03
N ASP A 57 -14.23 -16.90 -5.99
CA ASP A 57 -15.59 -17.41 -5.80
C ASP A 57 -15.63 -18.93 -5.49
N GLU A 58 -14.77 -19.72 -6.13
CA GLU A 58 -14.64 -21.14 -5.82
C GLU A 58 -14.01 -21.39 -4.45
N ALA A 59 -13.04 -20.55 -4.04
CA ALA A 59 -12.42 -20.64 -2.74
C ALA A 59 -13.42 -20.30 -1.63
N GLU A 60 -14.17 -19.22 -1.79
CA GLU A 60 -15.22 -18.82 -0.84
C GLU A 60 -16.32 -19.88 -0.69
N ALA A 61 -16.75 -20.48 -1.80
CA ALA A 61 -17.76 -21.55 -1.76
C ALA A 61 -17.32 -22.80 -0.96
N ARG A 62 -16.01 -22.98 -0.73
CA ARG A 62 -15.46 -24.11 0.05
C ARG A 62 -15.35 -23.80 1.53
N LEU A 63 -15.49 -22.54 1.95
CA LEU A 63 -15.36 -22.15 3.35
C LEU A 63 -16.60 -22.61 4.16
N LYS A 64 -16.34 -23.19 5.32
CA LYS A 64 -17.41 -23.46 6.29
C LYS A 64 -17.92 -22.12 6.83
N LYS A 65 -19.23 -21.92 6.82
CA LYS A 65 -19.86 -20.72 7.39
C LYS A 65 -19.82 -20.80 8.91
N THR A 66 -18.86 -20.11 9.51
CA THR A 66 -18.64 -20.06 10.97
C THR A 66 -18.99 -18.72 11.60
N CYS A 67 -19.23 -17.70 10.77
CA CYS A 67 -19.58 -16.36 11.22
C CYS A 67 -20.99 -15.98 10.74
N LEU A 68 -21.79 -15.41 11.64
CA LEU A 68 -23.04 -14.74 11.29
C LEU A 68 -22.81 -13.23 11.20
N VAL A 69 -23.14 -12.62 10.07
CA VAL A 69 -23.10 -11.16 9.89
C VAL A 69 -24.52 -10.63 9.89
N VAL A 70 -24.81 -9.69 10.78
CA VAL A 70 -26.14 -9.08 10.92
C VAL A 70 -26.07 -7.61 10.55
N MET A 71 -26.89 -7.19 9.60
CA MET A 71 -26.96 -5.82 9.11
C MET A 71 -28.40 -5.33 8.93
N ASP A 72 -28.56 -4.06 8.62
CA ASP A 72 -29.86 -3.46 8.24
C ASP A 72 -29.67 -2.62 6.96
N SER A 73 -30.15 -3.11 5.83
CA SER A 73 -30.01 -2.43 4.52
C SER A 73 -30.78 -1.11 4.42
N ARG A 74 -31.59 -0.76 5.40
CA ARG A 74 -32.26 0.55 5.51
C ARG A 74 -31.34 1.63 6.09
N ASP A 75 -30.25 1.25 6.75
CA ASP A 75 -29.25 2.14 7.32
C ASP A 75 -28.02 2.19 6.40
N LEU A 76 -27.73 3.38 5.84
CA LEU A 76 -26.59 3.60 4.95
C LEU A 76 -25.27 3.26 5.64
N ALA A 77 -25.11 3.59 6.93
CA ALA A 77 -23.89 3.28 7.67
C ALA A 77 -23.69 1.77 7.86
N SER A 78 -24.80 1.04 8.07
CA SER A 78 -24.80 -0.43 8.10
C SER A 78 -24.38 -1.03 6.77
N CYS A 79 -24.85 -0.47 5.65
CA CYS A 79 -24.39 -0.89 4.31
C CYS A 79 -22.89 -0.63 4.10
N GLN A 80 -22.42 0.56 4.46
CA GLN A 80 -21.00 0.93 4.31
C GLN A 80 -20.06 0.00 5.09
N ILE A 81 -20.35 -0.25 6.36
CA ILE A 81 -19.52 -1.16 7.17
C ILE A 81 -19.64 -2.61 6.69
N TYR A 82 -20.80 -3.01 6.14
CA TYR A 82 -20.96 -4.33 5.56
C TYR A 82 -20.05 -4.55 4.36
N GLU A 83 -19.93 -3.58 3.47
CA GLU A 83 -18.96 -3.63 2.34
C GLU A 83 -17.53 -3.86 2.85
N GLN A 84 -17.13 -3.17 3.93
CA GLN A 84 -15.81 -3.39 4.52
C GLN A 84 -15.67 -4.80 5.11
N PHE A 85 -16.70 -5.28 5.82
CA PHE A 85 -16.67 -6.63 6.43
C PHE A 85 -16.70 -7.75 5.41
N GLN A 86 -17.34 -7.57 4.26
CA GLN A 86 -17.26 -8.53 3.15
C GLN A 86 -15.81 -8.74 2.73
N GLN A 87 -15.05 -7.65 2.52
CA GLN A 87 -13.64 -7.75 2.16
C GLN A 87 -12.79 -8.33 3.31
N ILE A 88 -12.98 -7.85 4.55
CA ILE A 88 -12.27 -8.36 5.74
C ILE A 88 -12.44 -9.89 5.87
N LEU A 89 -13.65 -10.39 5.84
CA LEU A 89 -13.93 -11.83 6.00
C LEU A 89 -13.42 -12.64 4.81
N LYS A 90 -13.53 -12.11 3.59
CA LYS A 90 -12.96 -12.70 2.37
C LYS A 90 -11.44 -12.88 2.52
N ASP A 91 -10.71 -11.84 2.94
CA ASP A 91 -9.26 -11.87 3.05
C ASP A 91 -8.79 -12.70 4.24
N MET A 92 -9.50 -12.66 5.36
CA MET A 92 -9.27 -13.55 6.51
C MET A 92 -9.67 -15.02 6.24
N LYS A 93 -10.27 -15.33 5.08
CA LYS A 93 -10.79 -16.66 4.72
C LYS A 93 -11.81 -17.20 5.73
N VAL A 94 -12.69 -16.33 6.21
CA VAL A 94 -13.78 -16.66 7.12
C VAL A 94 -15.08 -16.82 6.33
N GLY A 95 -15.64 -18.02 6.30
CA GLY A 95 -16.96 -18.24 5.71
C GLY A 95 -18.07 -17.67 6.60
N TYR A 96 -18.98 -16.90 6.02
CA TYR A 96 -20.05 -16.24 6.76
C TYR A 96 -21.42 -16.43 6.13
N GLU A 97 -22.45 -16.16 6.91
CA GLU A 97 -23.82 -16.00 6.44
C GLU A 97 -24.32 -14.62 6.85
N MET A 98 -25.00 -13.92 5.95
CA MET A 98 -25.55 -12.60 6.21
C MET A 98 -27.04 -12.68 6.52
N ARG A 99 -27.48 -11.90 7.51
CA ARG A 99 -28.89 -11.64 7.85
C ARG A 99 -29.17 -10.15 7.74
N ASP A 100 -30.06 -9.79 6.84
CA ASP A 100 -30.56 -8.41 6.71
C ASP A 100 -31.84 -8.24 7.53
N MET A 101 -31.78 -7.41 8.57
CA MET A 101 -32.91 -7.14 9.45
C MET A 101 -34.02 -6.31 8.79
N ALA A 102 -33.78 -5.80 7.57
CA ALA A 102 -34.84 -5.24 6.75
C ALA A 102 -35.76 -6.32 6.16
N GLU A 103 -35.19 -7.50 5.86
CA GLU A 103 -35.90 -8.63 5.21
C GLU A 103 -36.41 -9.65 6.22
N THR A 104 -35.63 -9.91 7.28
CA THR A 104 -35.99 -10.87 8.32
C THR A 104 -35.99 -10.22 9.71
N ARG A 105 -36.68 -10.82 10.66
CA ARG A 105 -36.68 -10.38 12.07
C ARG A 105 -36.03 -11.41 12.99
N GLU A 106 -35.53 -12.49 12.46
CA GLU A 106 -34.99 -13.62 13.22
C GLU A 106 -33.52 -13.79 12.89
N LEU A 107 -32.68 -13.98 13.91
CA LEU A 107 -31.27 -14.31 13.76
C LEU A 107 -31.06 -15.77 13.28
N GLY A 108 -32.06 -16.62 13.48
CA GLY A 108 -32.03 -18.04 13.17
C GLY A 108 -31.27 -18.86 14.21
N GLU A 109 -30.76 -20.04 13.80
CA GLU A 109 -30.08 -20.97 14.71
C GLU A 109 -28.65 -20.51 14.98
N LEU A 110 -28.42 -19.76 16.06
CA LEU A 110 -27.11 -19.22 16.43
C LEU A 110 -26.04 -20.29 16.71
N ASP A 111 -26.48 -21.48 17.19
CA ASP A 111 -25.56 -22.60 17.47
C ASP A 111 -24.84 -23.15 16.21
N ALA A 112 -25.28 -22.76 15.02
CA ALA A 112 -24.59 -23.09 13.77
C ALA A 112 -23.30 -22.31 13.57
N TYR A 113 -23.08 -21.22 14.31
CA TYR A 113 -21.95 -20.31 14.17
C TYR A 113 -21.05 -20.32 15.40
N GLU A 114 -19.80 -19.95 15.20
CA GLU A 114 -18.79 -19.76 16.25
C GLU A 114 -18.73 -18.29 16.68
N THR A 115 -18.95 -17.38 15.72
CA THR A 115 -18.89 -15.93 15.91
C THR A 115 -20.07 -15.22 15.27
N ALA A 116 -20.43 -14.04 15.80
CA ALA A 116 -21.40 -13.14 15.18
C ALA A 116 -20.85 -11.71 15.11
N VAL A 117 -21.10 -11.01 14.00
CA VAL A 117 -20.74 -9.60 13.81
C VAL A 117 -22.00 -8.80 13.58
N ILE A 118 -22.25 -7.82 14.45
CA ILE A 118 -23.43 -6.96 14.42
C ILE A 118 -23.03 -5.61 13.83
N LEU A 119 -23.47 -5.36 12.60
CA LEU A 119 -23.22 -4.15 11.82
C LEU A 119 -24.42 -3.21 11.91
N MET A 120 -24.84 -2.91 13.11
CA MET A 120 -26.00 -2.07 13.41
C MET A 120 -25.70 -1.15 14.58
N SER A 121 -26.03 0.13 14.44
CA SER A 121 -25.96 1.12 15.53
C SER A 121 -27.21 1.14 16.39
N ASP A 122 -28.37 0.96 15.76
CA ASP A 122 -29.69 0.85 16.39
C ASP A 122 -30.08 -0.64 16.50
N LEU A 123 -30.33 -1.12 17.73
CA LEU A 123 -30.71 -2.51 17.99
C LEU A 123 -32.24 -2.76 18.02
N ASN A 124 -33.06 -1.71 17.80
CA ASN A 124 -34.51 -1.87 17.78
C ASN A 124 -35.03 -2.86 16.72
N PRO A 125 -34.40 -2.99 15.52
CA PRO A 125 -34.82 -4.02 14.57
C PRO A 125 -34.67 -5.46 15.07
N LEU A 126 -33.69 -5.72 15.95
CA LEU A 126 -33.46 -7.05 16.54
C LEU A 126 -34.50 -7.43 17.61
N LYS A 127 -35.09 -6.44 18.29
CA LYS A 127 -36.03 -6.68 19.39
C LYS A 127 -35.49 -7.70 20.42
N GLU A 128 -36.31 -8.71 20.75
CA GLU A 128 -35.98 -9.77 21.71
C GLU A 128 -34.81 -10.65 21.25
N GLU A 129 -34.54 -10.78 19.94
CA GLU A 129 -33.43 -11.55 19.38
C GLU A 129 -32.06 -11.12 19.96
N VAL A 130 -31.93 -9.85 20.38
CA VAL A 130 -30.72 -9.39 21.08
C VAL A 130 -30.47 -10.11 22.40
N LEU A 131 -31.55 -10.58 23.08
CA LEU A 131 -31.43 -11.35 24.30
C LEU A 131 -31.06 -12.81 24.00
N ASP A 132 -31.53 -13.35 22.89
CA ASP A 132 -31.16 -14.69 22.42
C ASP A 132 -29.69 -14.70 21.99
N LEU A 133 -29.20 -13.64 21.29
CA LEU A 133 -27.77 -13.42 21.05
C LEU A 133 -26.98 -13.40 22.37
N ALA A 134 -27.47 -12.69 23.39
CA ALA A 134 -26.80 -12.66 24.69
C ALA A 134 -26.79 -14.02 25.41
N GLN A 135 -27.85 -14.82 25.30
CA GLN A 135 -27.86 -16.18 25.87
C GLN A 135 -26.88 -17.11 25.13
N TRP A 136 -26.83 -17.01 23.81
CA TRP A 136 -25.88 -17.76 23.01
C TRP A 136 -24.42 -17.40 23.37
N VAL A 137 -24.09 -16.10 23.52
CA VAL A 137 -22.76 -15.69 24.01
C VAL A 137 -22.50 -16.23 25.41
N LYS A 138 -23.49 -16.17 26.31
CA LYS A 138 -23.33 -16.73 27.65
C LYS A 138 -23.03 -18.23 27.64
N ALA A 139 -23.52 -18.97 26.65
CA ALA A 139 -23.28 -20.40 26.47
C ALA A 139 -21.92 -20.73 25.82
N GLY A 140 -21.20 -19.75 25.24
CA GLY A 140 -19.86 -19.94 24.69
C GLY A 140 -19.64 -19.35 23.30
N GLY A 141 -20.64 -18.76 22.65
CA GLY A 141 -20.49 -18.00 21.43
C GLY A 141 -19.74 -16.68 21.67
N SER A 142 -19.28 -16.03 20.61
CA SER A 142 -18.63 -14.73 20.71
C SER A 142 -19.23 -13.74 19.71
N ALA A 143 -19.56 -12.52 20.16
CA ALA A 143 -20.19 -11.53 19.30
C ALA A 143 -19.45 -10.19 19.31
N MET A 144 -19.32 -9.58 18.12
CA MET A 144 -18.74 -8.26 17.92
C MET A 144 -19.82 -7.26 17.54
N PHE A 145 -19.89 -6.14 18.26
CA PHE A 145 -20.61 -4.96 17.81
C PHE A 145 -19.61 -4.03 17.11
N ALA A 146 -19.69 -3.97 15.79
CA ALA A 146 -18.70 -3.30 14.96
C ALA A 146 -19.08 -1.85 14.60
N MET A 147 -20.14 -1.33 15.20
CA MET A 147 -20.58 0.05 15.00
C MET A 147 -20.75 0.76 16.34
N THR A 148 -20.54 2.07 16.31
CA THR A 148 -20.90 2.91 17.46
C THR A 148 -22.39 2.79 17.75
N LEU A 149 -22.71 2.30 18.94
CA LEU A 149 -24.10 2.03 19.33
C LEU A 149 -24.87 3.33 19.62
N GLN A 150 -26.15 3.32 19.28
CA GLN A 150 -27.10 4.37 19.65
C GLN A 150 -27.82 3.99 20.95
N SER A 151 -28.09 5.00 21.79
CA SER A 151 -28.83 4.79 23.03
C SER A 151 -30.30 4.47 22.74
N ASP A 152 -30.66 3.21 22.86
CA ASP A 152 -32.02 2.73 22.74
C ASP A 152 -32.39 1.76 23.89
N THR A 153 -33.60 1.20 23.85
CA THR A 153 -34.08 0.27 24.88
C THR A 153 -33.27 -1.03 24.89
N TYR A 154 -32.95 -1.60 23.74
CA TYR A 154 -32.26 -2.88 23.62
C TYR A 154 -30.78 -2.74 23.90
N VAL A 155 -30.14 -1.63 23.46
CA VAL A 155 -28.78 -1.28 23.86
C VAL A 155 -28.68 -1.13 25.37
N SER A 156 -29.68 -0.50 26.02
CA SER A 156 -29.73 -0.37 27.48
C SER A 156 -29.79 -1.73 28.21
N LEU A 157 -30.49 -2.73 27.66
CA LEU A 157 -30.53 -4.11 28.17
C LEU A 157 -29.19 -4.83 27.99
N MET A 158 -28.35 -4.39 27.04
CA MET A 158 -27.06 -4.99 26.74
C MET A 158 -25.90 -4.32 27.48
N GLN A 159 -26.01 -3.08 27.93
CA GLN A 159 -24.91 -2.28 28.47
C GLN A 159 -24.00 -3.05 29.43
N GLN A 160 -24.58 -3.67 30.47
CA GLN A 160 -23.80 -4.43 31.46
C GLN A 160 -23.10 -5.66 30.85
N LYS A 161 -23.76 -6.31 29.88
CA LYS A 161 -23.20 -7.48 29.18
C LYS A 161 -22.03 -7.08 28.27
N LEU A 162 -22.08 -5.86 27.70
CA LEU A 162 -21.05 -5.25 26.91
C LEU A 162 -19.92 -4.61 27.75
N GLY A 163 -19.99 -4.69 29.09
CA GLY A 163 -19.00 -4.10 29.98
C GLY A 163 -19.13 -2.58 30.13
N ILE A 164 -20.26 -1.98 29.75
CA ILE A 164 -20.53 -0.56 29.89
C ILE A 164 -21.13 -0.30 31.27
N MET A 165 -20.44 0.49 32.10
CA MET A 165 -20.87 0.89 33.43
C MET A 165 -21.87 2.05 33.37
N SER A 166 -21.57 3.06 32.56
CA SER A 166 -22.44 4.21 32.33
C SER A 166 -22.29 4.75 30.90
N ALA A 167 -23.33 5.36 30.39
CA ALA A 167 -23.37 5.95 29.06
C ALA A 167 -24.04 7.32 29.11
N GLY A 168 -23.47 8.29 28.39
CA GLY A 168 -24.08 9.59 28.13
C GLY A 168 -25.08 9.54 26.97
N ASN A 169 -25.76 10.65 26.74
CA ASN A 169 -26.66 10.82 25.58
C ASN A 169 -25.96 11.52 24.40
N ASP A 170 -24.65 11.70 24.48
CA ASP A 170 -23.84 12.45 23.53
C ASP A 170 -22.78 11.56 22.89
N TYR A 171 -22.35 12.00 21.72
CA TYR A 171 -21.22 11.45 20.98
C TYR A 171 -20.06 12.41 21.04
N LEU A 172 -18.85 11.87 21.20
CA LEU A 172 -17.63 12.63 21.33
C LEU A 172 -16.83 12.58 20.04
N GLU A 173 -16.07 13.64 19.82
CA GLU A 173 -15.15 13.74 18.71
C GLU A 173 -13.94 12.84 18.93
N VAL A 174 -13.60 12.06 17.91
CA VAL A 174 -12.43 11.18 17.87
C VAL A 174 -11.41 11.80 16.94
N ASP A 175 -10.34 12.33 17.50
CA ASP A 175 -9.24 13.00 16.80
C ASP A 175 -8.01 12.11 16.63
N ASN A 176 -7.94 10.99 17.34
CA ASN A 176 -6.88 10.00 17.22
C ASN A 176 -7.34 8.60 17.63
N PHE A 177 -6.56 7.61 17.21
CA PHE A 177 -6.69 6.21 17.59
C PHE A 177 -5.40 5.75 18.27
N HIS A 178 -5.50 5.37 19.54
CA HIS A 178 -4.39 4.85 20.33
C HIS A 178 -4.60 3.36 20.66
N PRO A 179 -4.06 2.43 19.88
CA PRO A 179 -4.08 1.01 20.22
C PRO A 179 -3.03 0.71 21.29
N SER A 180 -3.32 -0.23 22.21
CA SER A 180 -2.30 -0.74 23.13
C SER A 180 -1.19 -1.49 22.36
N GLU A 181 0.00 -1.59 22.95
CA GLU A 181 1.14 -2.30 22.34
C GLU A 181 0.84 -3.76 21.99
N GLU A 182 -0.02 -4.40 22.79
CA GLU A 182 -0.37 -5.82 22.65
C GLU A 182 -1.50 -6.08 21.64
N PHE A 183 -2.23 -5.03 21.24
CA PHE A 183 -3.43 -5.20 20.42
C PHE A 183 -3.13 -5.25 18.92
N MET A 184 -2.32 -4.32 18.45
CA MET A 184 -2.04 -4.16 17.02
C MET A 184 -0.55 -3.94 16.77
N ILE A 185 -0.05 -4.44 15.67
CA ILE A 185 1.32 -4.19 15.20
C ILE A 185 1.50 -2.69 14.97
N GLY A 186 2.53 -2.10 15.60
CA GLY A 186 2.72 -0.65 15.62
C GLY A 186 1.91 0.08 16.70
N GLY A 187 1.27 -0.64 17.62
CA GLY A 187 0.56 -0.06 18.77
C GLY A 187 1.45 0.69 19.76
N GLY A 188 0.84 1.25 20.80
CA GLY A 188 1.54 2.04 21.82
C GLY A 188 1.81 3.49 21.42
N ARG A 189 1.17 3.99 20.37
CA ARG A 189 1.27 5.38 19.90
C ARG A 189 -0.06 5.87 19.34
N ASP A 190 -0.18 7.18 19.18
CA ASP A 190 -1.33 7.81 18.54
C ASP A 190 -1.22 7.76 17.01
N TYR A 191 -2.36 7.50 16.36
CA TYR A 191 -2.58 7.68 14.92
C TYR A 191 -3.67 8.73 14.75
N THR A 192 -3.36 9.81 14.06
CA THR A 192 -4.27 10.94 13.88
C THR A 192 -5.46 10.56 12.99
N ILE A 193 -6.63 11.01 13.37
CA ILE A 193 -7.84 11.03 12.52
C ILE A 193 -7.92 12.42 11.90
N THR A 194 -7.67 12.52 10.59
CA THR A 194 -7.51 13.81 9.90
C THR A 194 -8.78 14.65 9.84
N ASP A 195 -9.95 13.99 9.76
CA ASP A 195 -11.27 14.63 9.76
C ASP A 195 -12.07 14.20 10.99
N PRO A 196 -11.73 14.70 12.18
CA PRO A 196 -12.36 14.29 13.42
C PRO A 196 -13.83 14.72 13.46
N PHE A 197 -14.71 13.82 13.89
CA PHE A 197 -16.12 14.09 14.07
C PHE A 197 -16.67 13.31 15.28
N LYS A 198 -17.90 13.62 15.68
CA LYS A 198 -18.56 12.98 16.82
C LYS A 198 -18.97 11.55 16.46
N SER A 199 -18.01 10.66 16.48
CA SER A 199 -18.14 9.29 16.00
C SER A 199 -18.11 8.22 17.08
N ALA A 200 -17.81 8.55 18.33
CA ALA A 200 -17.78 7.60 19.44
C ALA A 200 -18.81 7.96 20.53
N TRP A 201 -19.52 6.96 21.00
CA TRP A 201 -20.44 7.12 22.10
C TRP A 201 -19.71 7.43 23.42
N ASN A 202 -20.20 8.41 24.17
CA ASN A 202 -19.63 8.81 25.46
C ASN A 202 -19.99 7.77 26.53
N ILE A 203 -19.05 6.88 26.85
CA ILE A 203 -19.25 5.78 27.78
C ILE A 203 -18.11 5.66 28.80
N THR A 204 -18.43 4.99 29.91
CA THR A 204 -17.45 4.53 30.88
C THR A 204 -17.52 3.01 30.99
N LEU A 205 -16.38 2.35 30.93
CA LEU A 205 -16.30 0.89 31.03
C LEU A 205 -16.27 0.42 32.50
N SER A 206 -16.75 -0.78 32.71
CA SER A 206 -16.59 -1.51 33.97
C SER A 206 -15.14 -1.97 34.15
N GLU A 207 -14.74 -2.23 35.39
CA GLU A 207 -13.41 -2.77 35.70
C GLU A 207 -13.12 -4.15 35.11
N ARG A 208 -14.15 -4.86 34.64
CA ARG A 208 -14.05 -6.19 34.03
C ARG A 208 -13.79 -6.12 32.53
N ALA A 209 -14.14 -5.00 31.90
CA ALA A 209 -13.92 -4.83 30.46
C ALA A 209 -12.43 -4.58 30.20
N LYS A 210 -11.87 -5.30 29.26
CA LYS A 210 -10.47 -5.14 28.84
C LYS A 210 -10.40 -4.18 27.67
N LEU A 211 -9.77 -3.03 27.90
CA LEU A 211 -9.63 -1.96 26.92
C LEU A 211 -8.39 -2.19 26.03
N TYR A 212 -8.57 -2.19 24.72
CA TYR A 212 -7.52 -2.42 23.71
C TYR A 212 -7.14 -1.16 22.95
N ALA A 213 -8.09 -0.24 22.69
CA ALA A 213 -7.81 1.02 22.04
C ALA A 213 -8.70 2.14 22.58
N TRP A 214 -8.16 3.35 22.58
CA TRP A 214 -8.87 4.55 23.05
C TRP A 214 -8.45 5.78 22.24
N SER A 215 -9.26 6.87 22.30
CA SER A 215 -8.78 8.19 21.90
C SER A 215 -8.07 8.82 23.09
N SER A 216 -6.87 9.35 22.86
CA SER A 216 -6.04 10.01 23.87
C SER A 216 -6.10 11.54 23.81
N GLY A 217 -6.91 12.10 22.88
CA GLY A 217 -7.05 13.53 22.65
C GLY A 217 -7.75 14.28 23.79
N LYS A 218 -8.68 15.16 23.42
CA LYS A 218 -9.42 15.97 24.41
C LYS A 218 -10.17 15.13 25.44
N TYR A 219 -10.66 13.97 25.05
CA TYR A 219 -11.37 13.02 25.89
C TYR A 219 -10.72 11.65 25.76
N LYS A 220 -10.52 10.95 26.88
CA LYS A 220 -10.12 9.55 26.85
C LYS A 220 -11.35 8.68 26.63
N ILE A 221 -11.61 8.31 25.37
CA ILE A 221 -12.79 7.59 24.95
C ILE A 221 -12.41 6.14 24.65
N PRO A 222 -13.06 5.12 25.25
CA PRO A 222 -12.88 3.74 24.83
C PRO A 222 -13.34 3.54 23.39
N LEU A 223 -12.46 2.97 22.53
CA LEU A 223 -12.75 2.72 21.12
C LEU A 223 -12.84 1.23 20.79
N VAL A 224 -12.01 0.38 21.41
CA VAL A 224 -12.07 -1.08 21.24
C VAL A 224 -11.88 -1.75 22.58
N TRP A 225 -12.81 -2.63 22.96
CA TRP A 225 -12.71 -3.41 24.20
C TRP A 225 -13.41 -4.77 24.07
N GLU A 226 -13.06 -5.69 24.96
CA GLU A 226 -13.82 -6.94 25.18
C GLU A 226 -14.41 -7.00 26.59
N ASN A 227 -15.48 -7.77 26.74
CA ASN A 227 -16.06 -8.10 28.03
C ASN A 227 -16.54 -9.55 28.04
N ASP A 228 -16.04 -10.34 28.97
CA ASP A 228 -16.47 -11.71 29.17
C ASP A 228 -17.93 -11.77 29.67
N TYR A 229 -18.70 -12.66 29.06
CA TYR A 229 -20.07 -12.88 29.44
C TYR A 229 -20.43 -14.39 29.44
N GLY A 230 -20.47 -14.98 30.63
CA GLY A 230 -20.64 -16.44 30.77
C GLY A 230 -19.39 -17.20 30.31
N SER A 231 -19.54 -18.07 29.32
CA SER A 231 -18.44 -18.82 28.70
C SER A 231 -17.95 -18.19 27.39
N GLY A 232 -18.59 -17.15 26.91
CA GLY A 232 -18.22 -16.41 25.72
C GLY A 232 -17.88 -14.96 26.03
N LYS A 233 -17.76 -14.14 25.01
CA LYS A 233 -17.35 -12.73 25.12
C LYS A 233 -18.06 -11.83 24.11
N PHE A 234 -18.11 -10.56 24.46
CA PHE A 234 -18.46 -9.47 23.54
C PHE A 234 -17.23 -8.64 23.22
N VAL A 235 -17.04 -8.30 21.95
CA VAL A 235 -16.08 -7.30 21.47
C VAL A 235 -16.87 -6.11 20.95
N VAL A 236 -16.46 -4.89 21.29
CA VAL A 236 -17.16 -3.67 20.86
C VAL A 236 -16.16 -2.72 20.22
N VAL A 237 -16.51 -2.19 19.05
CA VAL A 237 -15.82 -1.11 18.37
C VAL A 237 -16.71 0.13 18.40
N ASN A 238 -16.27 1.13 19.12
CA ASN A 238 -16.94 2.41 19.32
C ASN A 238 -16.30 3.49 18.45
N LEU A 239 -16.23 3.21 17.14
CA LEU A 239 -15.60 4.06 16.13
C LEU A 239 -16.50 4.14 14.91
N GLY A 240 -17.04 5.32 14.62
CA GLY A 240 -17.99 5.54 13.52
C GLY A 240 -17.33 5.85 12.18
N ILE A 241 -16.19 5.22 11.86
CA ILE A 241 -15.46 5.37 10.60
C ILE A 241 -15.50 4.03 9.87
N TYR A 242 -16.14 4.00 8.69
CA TYR A 242 -16.42 2.75 7.96
C TYR A 242 -15.85 2.81 6.53
N VAL A 243 -14.51 2.99 6.44
CA VAL A 243 -13.79 3.12 5.18
C VAL A 243 -12.64 2.11 5.09
N LYS A 244 -12.18 1.86 3.90
CA LYS A 244 -11.06 0.96 3.58
C LYS A 244 -9.83 1.20 4.46
N ALA A 245 -9.48 2.46 4.68
CA ALA A 245 -8.31 2.89 5.45
C ALA A 245 -8.24 2.36 6.90
N VAL A 246 -9.33 1.86 7.47
CA VAL A 246 -9.40 1.38 8.86
C VAL A 246 -9.77 -0.09 8.99
N ARG A 247 -9.80 -0.85 7.90
CA ARG A 247 -10.13 -2.30 7.90
C ARG A 247 -9.28 -3.10 8.89
N GLY A 248 -8.00 -2.77 9.02
CA GLY A 248 -7.09 -3.43 9.96
C GLY A 248 -7.49 -3.27 11.44
N ILE A 249 -8.20 -2.19 11.80
CA ILE A 249 -8.75 -2.03 13.14
C ILE A 249 -9.88 -3.04 13.37
N PHE A 250 -10.76 -3.22 12.39
CA PHE A 250 -11.88 -4.15 12.47
C PHE A 250 -11.44 -5.62 12.40
N SER A 251 -10.42 -5.95 11.57
CA SER A 251 -9.87 -7.30 11.52
C SER A 251 -9.15 -7.67 12.82
N ALA A 252 -8.41 -6.74 13.42
CA ALA A 252 -7.81 -6.91 14.73
C ALA A 252 -8.87 -7.10 15.84
N ALA A 253 -9.94 -6.30 15.83
CA ALA A 253 -11.06 -6.45 16.76
C ALA A 253 -11.79 -7.78 16.55
N TYR A 254 -12.02 -8.23 15.31
CA TYR A 254 -12.60 -9.53 15.00
C TYR A 254 -11.75 -10.68 15.55
N SER A 255 -10.42 -10.55 15.48
CA SER A 255 -9.52 -11.59 16.01
C SER A 255 -9.62 -11.81 17.51
N LEU A 256 -10.15 -10.84 18.28
CA LEU A 256 -10.41 -10.97 19.71
C LEU A 256 -11.59 -11.90 20.05
N LEU A 257 -12.44 -12.25 19.07
CA LEU A 257 -13.59 -13.14 19.28
C LEU A 257 -13.18 -14.57 19.65
N SER A 258 -11.95 -14.96 19.36
CA SER A 258 -11.40 -16.28 19.67
C SER A 258 -10.10 -16.14 20.46
N ASP A 259 -9.77 -17.13 21.27
CA ASP A 259 -8.51 -17.15 22.01
C ASP A 259 -7.29 -17.31 21.06
N CYS A 260 -7.52 -17.84 19.87
CA CYS A 260 -6.51 -17.96 18.81
C CYS A 260 -7.19 -17.83 17.46
N THR A 261 -6.87 -16.76 16.74
CA THR A 261 -7.32 -16.53 15.36
C THR A 261 -6.14 -16.69 14.41
N ILE A 262 -6.29 -17.47 13.36
CA ILE A 262 -5.27 -17.70 12.33
C ILE A 262 -5.89 -17.37 10.97
N TYR A 263 -5.25 -16.50 10.22
CA TYR A 263 -5.65 -16.18 8.85
C TYR A 263 -4.42 -15.90 7.98
N PRO A 264 -4.51 -16.05 6.64
CA PRO A 264 -3.40 -15.81 5.74
C PRO A 264 -3.09 -14.31 5.66
N VAL A 265 -1.81 -13.98 5.52
CA VAL A 265 -1.33 -12.62 5.27
C VAL A 265 -0.32 -12.62 4.13
N ILE A 266 -0.19 -11.51 3.42
CA ILE A 266 0.74 -11.35 2.30
C ILE A 266 2.19 -11.38 2.80
N ASN A 267 2.46 -10.74 3.92
CA ASN A 267 3.79 -10.59 4.51
C ASN A 267 4.82 -10.05 3.51
N GLY A 268 4.66 -8.81 3.09
CA GLY A 268 5.57 -8.21 2.13
C GLY A 268 5.58 -6.68 2.15
N SER A 269 6.73 -6.11 1.83
CA SER A 269 6.93 -4.68 1.64
C SER A 269 7.56 -4.44 0.28
N ALA A 270 6.94 -3.61 -0.56
CA ALA A 270 7.45 -3.20 -1.86
C ALA A 270 7.55 -1.68 -1.96
N PHE A 271 8.66 -1.21 -2.53
CA PHE A 271 8.94 0.20 -2.76
C PHE A 271 9.14 0.44 -4.25
N TYR A 272 8.40 1.42 -4.79
CA TYR A 272 8.44 1.78 -6.20
C TYR A 272 9.14 3.11 -6.42
N LEU A 273 9.89 3.19 -7.52
CA LEU A 273 10.41 4.43 -8.06
C LEU A 273 9.71 4.67 -9.40
N ASP A 274 8.71 5.54 -9.38
CA ASP A 274 7.99 5.93 -10.57
C ASP A 274 8.85 6.87 -11.44
N ASP A 275 8.51 7.02 -12.70
CA ASP A 275 9.24 7.83 -13.67
C ASP A 275 10.72 7.43 -13.86
N PHE A 276 11.03 6.17 -13.61
CA PHE A 276 12.39 5.66 -13.66
C PHE A 276 12.98 5.74 -15.11
N PRO A 277 14.26 6.10 -15.28
CA PRO A 277 15.27 6.42 -14.28
C PRO A 277 15.28 7.90 -13.84
N SER A 278 14.23 8.60 -13.97
CA SER A 278 13.98 10.01 -13.80
C SER A 278 14.04 10.82 -15.08
N PRO A 279 13.07 11.70 -15.29
CA PRO A 279 13.27 12.82 -16.17
C PRO A 279 14.41 13.62 -15.58
N VAL A 280 15.31 14.02 -16.40
CA VAL A 280 16.28 14.98 -15.95
C VAL A 280 16.03 16.24 -16.77
N PRO A 281 15.12 17.13 -16.33
CA PRO A 281 15.05 18.44 -16.94
C PRO A 281 16.42 19.07 -16.82
N GLY A 282 16.89 19.64 -17.90
CA GLY A 282 18.14 20.38 -17.89
C GLY A 282 18.04 21.60 -16.96
N GLY A 283 19.18 22.08 -16.51
CA GLY A 283 19.26 23.33 -15.75
C GLY A 283 19.26 23.14 -14.23
N ASN A 284 18.91 24.21 -13.54
CA ASN A 284 18.92 24.28 -12.08
C ASN A 284 17.48 24.17 -11.59
N GLY A 285 17.17 23.14 -10.85
CA GLY A 285 15.95 23.10 -10.05
C GLY A 285 16.05 24.15 -8.94
N GLU A 286 15.00 24.92 -8.71
CA GLU A 286 15.02 26.04 -7.75
C GLU A 286 15.54 25.60 -6.38
N TYR A 287 14.92 24.62 -5.78
CA TYR A 287 15.24 24.15 -4.43
C TYR A 287 16.54 23.35 -4.38
N ILE A 288 16.85 22.59 -5.45
CA ILE A 288 18.11 21.88 -5.59
C ILE A 288 19.29 22.87 -5.66
N TYR A 289 19.15 23.91 -6.47
CA TYR A 289 20.21 24.93 -6.59
C TYR A 289 20.34 25.79 -5.32
N ARG A 290 19.22 26.10 -4.68
CA ARG A 290 19.19 26.79 -3.38
C ARG A 290 20.02 26.05 -2.33
N ASP A 291 19.84 24.73 -2.22
CA ASP A 291 20.39 23.95 -1.11
C ASP A 291 21.80 23.39 -1.42
N TYR A 292 22.08 23.07 -2.69
CA TYR A 292 23.31 22.38 -3.08
C TYR A 292 24.20 23.17 -4.05
N GLY A 293 23.70 24.21 -4.71
CA GLY A 293 24.47 25.02 -5.67
C GLY A 293 24.88 24.26 -6.94
N ILE A 294 24.23 23.13 -7.25
CA ILE A 294 24.49 22.29 -8.42
C ILE A 294 23.25 22.17 -9.29
N ASN A 295 23.42 21.72 -10.53
CA ASN A 295 22.30 21.48 -11.42
C ASN A 295 21.55 20.19 -11.08
N VAL A 296 20.35 20.03 -11.65
CA VAL A 296 19.46 18.89 -11.43
C VAL A 296 20.17 17.56 -11.73
N ARG A 297 20.86 17.46 -12.86
CA ARG A 297 21.52 16.24 -13.29
C ARG A 297 22.61 15.77 -12.32
N ASP A 298 23.45 16.69 -11.88
CA ASP A 298 24.53 16.40 -10.95
C ASP A 298 24.00 16.06 -9.57
N PHE A 299 22.89 16.69 -9.15
CA PHE A 299 22.21 16.37 -7.91
C PHE A 299 21.70 14.93 -7.89
N TYR A 300 20.95 14.51 -8.92
CA TYR A 300 20.41 13.14 -8.97
C TYR A 300 21.51 12.09 -9.01
N ALA A 301 22.55 12.32 -9.82
CA ALA A 301 23.64 11.36 -9.95
C ALA A 301 24.50 11.22 -8.69
N ASN A 302 24.76 12.33 -7.98
CA ASN A 302 25.76 12.37 -6.92
C ASN A 302 25.20 12.47 -5.50
N ILE A 303 23.91 12.78 -5.33
CA ILE A 303 23.26 12.95 -4.02
C ILE A 303 22.03 12.04 -3.91
N TRP A 304 21.00 12.27 -4.73
CA TRP A 304 19.73 11.57 -4.60
C TRP A 304 19.87 10.04 -4.73
N TRP A 305 20.45 9.55 -5.81
CA TRP A 305 20.63 8.12 -6.01
C TRP A 305 21.51 7.45 -4.95
N PRO A 306 22.68 8.01 -4.57
CA PRO A 306 23.45 7.47 -3.44
C PRO A 306 22.66 7.41 -2.14
N ASP A 307 21.85 8.42 -1.82
CA ASP A 307 21.05 8.46 -0.61
C ASP A 307 19.92 7.41 -0.63
N ILE A 308 19.22 7.26 -1.76
CA ILE A 308 18.18 6.24 -1.94
C ILE A 308 18.77 4.83 -1.79
N LEU A 309 19.93 4.57 -2.38
CA LEU A 309 20.60 3.27 -2.23
C LEU A 309 21.11 3.04 -0.80
N ALA A 310 21.56 4.08 -0.12
CA ALA A 310 21.96 3.98 1.29
C ALA A 310 20.76 3.66 2.20
N LEU A 311 19.57 4.24 1.94
CA LEU A 311 18.33 3.87 2.63
C LEU A 311 17.91 2.43 2.32
N ALA A 312 18.04 2.01 1.05
CA ALA A 312 17.79 0.64 0.65
C ALA A 312 18.69 -0.36 1.40
N GLU A 313 19.99 -0.07 1.48
CA GLU A 313 20.95 -0.90 2.22
C GLU A 313 20.64 -0.92 3.72
N LYS A 314 20.32 0.24 4.32
CA LYS A 314 20.01 0.37 5.74
C LYS A 314 18.83 -0.51 6.17
N TYR A 315 17.79 -0.60 5.36
CA TYR A 315 16.56 -1.32 5.69
C TYR A 315 16.39 -2.63 4.91
N GLY A 316 17.32 -2.98 4.03
CA GLY A 316 17.22 -4.16 3.18
C GLY A 316 16.17 -4.06 2.08
N VAL A 317 15.76 -2.85 1.70
CA VAL A 317 14.74 -2.61 0.68
C VAL A 317 15.30 -2.88 -0.72
N ARG A 318 14.44 -3.39 -1.61
CA ARG A 318 14.74 -3.58 -3.03
C ARG A 318 13.70 -2.84 -3.84
N TYR A 319 14.12 -1.75 -4.51
CA TYR A 319 13.20 -0.93 -5.28
C TYR A 319 12.79 -1.59 -6.59
N THR A 320 11.52 -1.36 -7.00
CA THR A 320 11.02 -1.61 -8.35
C THR A 320 10.99 -0.27 -9.09
N GLY A 321 11.87 -0.08 -10.07
CA GLY A 321 11.90 1.12 -10.90
C GLY A 321 11.03 0.93 -12.14
N VAL A 322 10.03 1.77 -12.33
CA VAL A 322 9.07 1.63 -13.43
C VAL A 322 9.35 2.67 -14.53
N VAL A 323 9.66 2.16 -15.73
CA VAL A 323 10.25 2.92 -16.83
C VAL A 323 9.21 3.67 -17.65
N ILE A 324 9.47 4.95 -17.88
CA ILE A 324 8.88 5.76 -18.95
C ILE A 324 9.93 5.92 -20.04
N GLU A 325 9.57 5.63 -21.30
CA GLU A 325 10.51 5.74 -22.39
C GLU A 325 10.77 7.21 -22.79
N ASN A 326 9.70 7.99 -22.94
CA ASN A 326 9.80 9.41 -23.25
C ASN A 326 8.68 10.21 -22.54
N TYR A 327 8.70 11.54 -22.68
CA TYR A 327 7.72 12.45 -22.07
C TYR A 327 6.96 13.27 -23.12
N GLY A 328 6.80 12.72 -24.32
CA GLY A 328 5.95 13.32 -25.34
C GLY A 328 4.48 13.26 -25.00
N ASP A 329 3.70 14.13 -25.62
CA ASP A 329 2.25 14.22 -25.41
C ASP A 329 1.43 13.62 -26.58
N GLN A 330 2.11 12.95 -27.52
CA GLN A 330 1.50 12.38 -28.72
C GLN A 330 0.76 11.09 -28.38
N THR A 331 -0.48 10.99 -28.83
CA THR A 331 -1.40 9.85 -28.59
C THR A 331 -2.07 9.36 -29.88
N ASP A 332 -1.53 9.72 -31.04
CA ASP A 332 -2.03 9.34 -32.37
C ASP A 332 -1.49 8.00 -32.89
N GLY A 333 -0.65 7.32 -32.11
CA GLY A 333 -0.03 6.03 -32.46
C GLY A 333 1.25 6.16 -33.31
N VAL A 334 1.73 7.38 -33.57
CA VAL A 334 3.06 7.62 -34.15
C VAL A 334 4.10 7.42 -33.07
N ILE A 335 5.02 6.50 -33.28
CA ILE A 335 6.05 6.13 -32.33
C ILE A 335 7.35 6.88 -32.60
N GLU A 336 7.86 7.53 -31.57
CA GLU A 336 9.18 8.16 -31.53
C GLU A 336 10.11 7.34 -30.64
N HIS A 337 11.14 6.73 -31.24
CA HIS A 337 12.12 5.94 -30.49
C HIS A 337 13.02 6.83 -29.62
N GLN A 338 13.24 6.41 -28.37
CA GLN A 338 14.18 7.10 -27.49
C GLN A 338 15.63 6.82 -27.89
N MET A 339 16.33 7.87 -28.32
CA MET A 339 17.74 7.79 -28.76
C MET A 339 18.75 7.94 -27.63
N GLU A 340 18.38 8.59 -26.52
CA GLU A 340 19.23 8.75 -25.34
C GLU A 340 19.04 7.56 -24.40
N THR A 341 19.91 6.56 -24.49
CA THR A 341 19.80 5.30 -23.75
C THR A 341 20.79 5.19 -22.59
N SER A 342 21.81 6.05 -22.54
CA SER A 342 22.89 5.94 -21.56
C SER A 342 22.41 6.07 -20.13
N ARG A 343 21.43 6.92 -19.88
CA ARG A 343 20.80 7.13 -18.57
C ARG A 343 20.04 5.88 -18.12
N PHE A 344 19.25 5.30 -19.00
CA PHE A 344 18.50 4.06 -18.72
C PHE A 344 19.45 2.91 -18.35
N GLN A 345 20.51 2.73 -19.13
CA GLN A 345 21.51 1.70 -18.87
C GLN A 345 22.27 1.93 -17.58
N TYR A 346 22.68 3.16 -17.29
CA TYR A 346 23.45 3.48 -16.10
C TYR A 346 22.64 3.25 -14.81
N PHE A 347 21.50 3.90 -14.68
CA PHE A 347 20.67 3.80 -13.48
C PHE A 347 19.97 2.44 -13.36
N GLY A 348 19.54 1.84 -14.49
CA GLY A 348 18.94 0.51 -14.48
C GLY A 348 19.90 -0.58 -14.02
N ASN A 349 21.15 -0.56 -14.52
CA ASN A 349 22.19 -1.48 -14.05
C ASN A 349 22.52 -1.25 -12.57
N MET A 350 22.52 -0.01 -12.10
CA MET A 350 22.73 0.30 -10.69
C MET A 350 21.60 -0.27 -9.81
N LEU A 351 20.33 -0.06 -10.20
CA LEU A 351 19.17 -0.61 -9.51
C LEU A 351 19.23 -2.14 -9.45
N LEU A 352 19.46 -2.80 -10.59
CA LEU A 352 19.53 -4.26 -10.68
C LEU A 352 20.67 -4.84 -9.84
N ARG A 353 21.82 -4.17 -9.75
CA ARG A 353 22.96 -4.59 -8.88
C ARG A 353 22.61 -4.60 -7.39
N HIS A 354 21.70 -3.72 -6.97
CA HIS A 354 21.21 -3.67 -5.61
C HIS A 354 19.99 -4.60 -5.36
N GLY A 355 19.77 -5.54 -6.28
CA GLY A 355 18.69 -6.52 -6.18
C GLY A 355 17.29 -5.96 -6.48
N GLY A 356 17.23 -4.76 -7.07
CA GLY A 356 15.98 -4.14 -7.51
C GLY A 356 15.41 -4.78 -8.77
N GLU A 357 14.27 -4.31 -9.20
CA GLU A 357 13.51 -4.78 -10.36
C GLU A 357 13.21 -3.63 -11.31
N ILE A 358 13.05 -3.95 -12.58
CA ILE A 358 12.54 -3.03 -13.62
C ILE A 358 11.13 -3.41 -13.98
N GLY A 359 10.24 -2.42 -14.06
CA GLY A 359 8.87 -2.54 -14.53
C GLY A 359 8.54 -1.46 -15.58
N TYR A 360 7.28 -1.31 -15.92
CA TYR A 360 6.77 -0.42 -16.96
C TYR A 360 5.87 0.66 -16.38
N HIS A 361 6.01 1.90 -16.86
CA HIS A 361 5.19 3.05 -16.43
C HIS A 361 4.55 3.84 -17.58
N GLY A 362 4.58 3.29 -18.77
CA GLY A 362 4.03 3.91 -19.95
C GLY A 362 5.09 4.33 -20.97
N TYR A 363 4.67 4.41 -22.23
CA TYR A 363 5.53 4.84 -23.34
C TYR A 363 5.93 6.32 -23.18
N ASN A 364 4.93 7.18 -22.98
CA ASN A 364 5.12 8.63 -22.92
C ASN A 364 4.37 9.31 -21.76
N HIS A 365 4.17 8.60 -20.66
CA HIS A 365 3.44 9.06 -19.47
C HIS A 365 1.96 9.46 -19.75
N GLN A 366 1.41 9.09 -20.90
CA GLN A 366 -0.02 9.27 -21.15
C GLN A 366 -0.78 8.02 -20.70
N PRO A 367 -1.76 8.14 -19.79
CA PRO A 367 -2.55 6.99 -19.33
C PRO A 367 -3.25 6.26 -20.49
N LEU A 368 -3.39 4.94 -20.37
CA LEU A 368 -4.10 4.14 -21.37
C LEU A 368 -5.60 4.38 -21.28
N ALA A 369 -6.06 5.46 -21.90
CA ALA A 369 -7.46 5.88 -21.93
C ALA A 369 -7.86 6.46 -23.28
N LEU A 370 -9.09 6.16 -23.71
CA LEU A 370 -9.68 6.68 -24.95
C LEU A 370 -10.47 7.97 -24.70
N GLY A 371 -10.94 8.61 -25.78
CA GLY A 371 -11.64 9.90 -25.77
C GLY A 371 -12.99 9.93 -25.01
N ASN A 372 -13.44 8.80 -24.44
CA ASN A 372 -14.56 8.75 -23.49
C ASN A 372 -14.17 9.27 -22.10
N VAL A 373 -12.89 9.19 -21.72
CA VAL A 373 -12.37 9.79 -20.50
C VAL A 373 -12.16 11.28 -20.72
N LYS A 374 -12.68 12.11 -19.83
CA LYS A 374 -12.60 13.57 -19.93
C LYS A 374 -11.84 14.12 -18.72
N TYR A 375 -10.53 14.26 -18.87
CA TYR A 375 -9.66 14.78 -17.80
C TYR A 375 -9.94 16.24 -17.42
N GLY A 376 -10.46 17.06 -18.37
CA GLY A 376 -10.74 18.48 -18.13
C GLY A 376 -9.49 19.25 -17.73
N ASP A 377 -9.63 20.10 -16.72
CA ASP A 377 -8.52 20.85 -16.13
C ASP A 377 -7.88 20.10 -14.93
N ILE A 378 -8.31 18.87 -14.65
CA ILE A 378 -7.87 18.09 -13.48
C ILE A 378 -6.54 17.41 -13.75
N LEU A 379 -6.40 16.81 -14.93
CA LEU A 379 -5.17 16.13 -15.34
C LEU A 379 -4.68 16.62 -16.71
N PRO A 380 -3.38 16.88 -16.88
CA PRO A 380 -2.80 17.45 -18.10
C PRO A 380 -2.50 16.37 -19.16
N TYR A 381 -3.42 15.41 -19.35
CA TYR A 381 -3.19 14.28 -20.26
C TYR A 381 -4.06 14.33 -21.49
N ASN A 382 -3.52 13.78 -22.58
CA ASN A 382 -4.25 13.47 -23.79
C ASN A 382 -4.83 12.05 -23.72
N THR A 383 -5.93 11.83 -24.46
CA THR A 383 -6.48 10.49 -24.66
C THR A 383 -6.01 9.93 -26.00
N TRP A 384 -5.79 8.62 -26.04
CA TRP A 384 -5.35 7.95 -27.26
C TRP A 384 -6.42 7.98 -28.36
N ALA A 385 -5.96 8.05 -29.60
CA ALA A 385 -6.84 8.12 -30.77
C ALA A 385 -7.75 6.88 -30.87
N ASP A 386 -7.16 5.73 -30.64
CA ASP A 386 -7.84 4.42 -30.65
C ASP A 386 -7.00 3.36 -29.90
N THR A 387 -7.53 2.14 -29.85
CA THR A 387 -6.86 1.00 -29.20
C THR A 387 -5.59 0.57 -29.94
N GLU A 388 -5.50 0.73 -31.26
CA GLU A 388 -4.30 0.40 -32.04
C GLU A 388 -3.14 1.35 -31.68
N ALA A 389 -3.43 2.61 -31.48
CA ALA A 389 -2.46 3.61 -31.02
C ALA A 389 -1.90 3.26 -29.61
N MET A 390 -2.77 2.84 -28.69
CA MET A 390 -2.33 2.34 -27.37
C MET A 390 -1.48 1.04 -27.50
N GLU A 391 -1.87 0.10 -28.37
CA GLU A 391 -1.14 -1.15 -28.62
C GLU A 391 0.27 -0.88 -29.17
N ASN A 392 0.38 0.06 -30.11
CA ASN A 392 1.66 0.47 -30.69
C ASN A 392 2.60 1.07 -29.62
N ALA A 393 2.08 1.95 -28.78
CA ALA A 393 2.82 2.56 -27.69
C ALA A 393 3.31 1.53 -26.66
N MET A 394 2.46 0.59 -26.27
CA MET A 394 2.85 -0.47 -25.33
C MET A 394 3.85 -1.44 -25.97
N THR A 395 3.69 -1.76 -27.25
CA THR A 395 4.64 -2.62 -27.98
C THR A 395 6.04 -2.00 -28.02
N GLU A 396 6.12 -0.70 -28.27
CA GLU A 396 7.38 0.04 -28.24
C GLU A 396 8.02 0.00 -26.84
N LEU A 397 7.28 0.38 -25.82
CA LEU A 397 7.78 0.35 -24.44
C LEU A 397 8.33 -1.03 -24.04
N LEU A 398 7.59 -2.11 -24.35
CA LEU A 398 8.01 -3.47 -24.07
C LEU A 398 9.28 -3.85 -24.83
N GLN A 399 9.41 -3.40 -26.09
CA GLN A 399 10.59 -3.63 -26.91
C GLN A 399 11.78 -2.82 -26.38
N PHE A 400 11.60 -1.53 -26.14
CA PHE A 400 12.62 -0.65 -25.58
C PHE A 400 13.22 -1.21 -24.27
N CYS A 401 12.35 -1.59 -23.33
CA CYS A 401 12.79 -2.15 -22.06
C CYS A 401 13.55 -3.48 -22.23
N ARG A 402 13.14 -4.36 -23.16
CA ARG A 402 13.88 -5.59 -23.47
C ARG A 402 15.26 -5.32 -24.07
N GLU A 403 15.39 -4.29 -24.87
CA GLU A 403 16.69 -3.87 -25.44
C GLU A 403 17.61 -3.28 -24.37
N MET A 404 17.05 -2.49 -23.45
CA MET A 404 17.82 -1.89 -22.36
C MET A 404 18.23 -2.89 -21.27
N TYR A 405 17.35 -3.86 -20.94
CA TYR A 405 17.50 -4.79 -19.83
C TYR A 405 17.22 -6.25 -20.22
N PRO A 406 17.93 -6.83 -21.20
CA PRO A 406 17.56 -8.13 -21.79
C PRO A 406 17.66 -9.31 -20.82
N GLU A 407 18.37 -9.17 -19.71
CA GLU A 407 18.49 -10.20 -18.68
C GLU A 407 17.46 -10.02 -17.55
N ALA A 408 16.72 -8.89 -17.53
CA ALA A 408 15.71 -8.63 -16.50
C ALA A 408 14.38 -9.31 -16.86
N SER A 409 13.76 -9.91 -15.86
CA SER A 409 12.36 -10.36 -15.96
C SER A 409 11.47 -9.18 -15.55
N MET A 410 10.70 -8.65 -16.47
CA MET A 410 9.84 -7.50 -16.26
C MET A 410 8.38 -7.90 -16.41
N SER A 411 7.58 -7.69 -15.37
CA SER A 411 6.19 -8.15 -15.34
C SER A 411 5.23 -7.21 -14.62
N VAL A 412 5.74 -6.11 -14.09
CA VAL A 412 4.97 -5.12 -13.33
C VAL A 412 4.69 -3.91 -14.22
N TYR A 413 3.44 -3.52 -14.29
CA TYR A 413 2.98 -2.28 -14.92
C TYR A 413 2.39 -1.35 -13.86
N VAL A 414 2.78 -0.10 -13.89
CA VAL A 414 2.20 0.98 -13.09
C VAL A 414 1.55 1.97 -14.05
N PRO A 415 0.25 2.20 -13.97
CA PRO A 415 -0.40 3.20 -14.82
C PRO A 415 0.12 4.62 -14.54
N PRO A 416 0.44 5.44 -15.55
CA PRO A 416 0.76 6.85 -15.36
C PRO A 416 -0.31 7.56 -14.52
N SER A 417 0.12 8.27 -13.48
CA SER A 417 -0.73 8.92 -12.47
C SER A 417 -1.81 8.03 -11.85
N ASN A 418 -1.60 6.72 -11.83
CA ASN A 418 -2.57 5.71 -11.39
C ASN A 418 -3.90 5.74 -12.17
N VAL A 419 -3.87 6.16 -13.42
CA VAL A 419 -5.05 6.22 -14.30
C VAL A 419 -5.00 5.11 -15.32
N LEU A 420 -6.04 4.30 -15.37
CA LEU A 420 -6.19 3.20 -16.32
C LEU A 420 -7.67 3.04 -16.67
N SER A 421 -8.01 3.18 -17.94
CA SER A 421 -9.38 2.93 -18.39
C SER A 421 -9.66 1.43 -18.53
N GLU A 422 -10.93 1.08 -18.63
CA GLU A 422 -11.35 -0.31 -18.89
C GLU A 422 -10.75 -0.84 -20.20
N GLU A 423 -10.73 -0.03 -21.26
CA GLU A 423 -10.14 -0.40 -22.55
C GLU A 423 -8.63 -0.60 -22.44
N GLY A 424 -7.94 0.27 -21.67
CA GLY A 424 -6.52 0.14 -21.38
C GLY A 424 -6.23 -1.14 -20.59
N ARG A 425 -7.06 -1.43 -19.58
CA ARG A 425 -6.95 -2.65 -18.77
C ARG A 425 -7.14 -3.93 -19.62
N GLN A 426 -8.13 -3.93 -20.51
CA GLN A 426 -8.39 -5.04 -21.43
C GLN A 426 -7.25 -5.22 -22.45
N LEU A 427 -6.68 -4.13 -22.94
CA LEU A 427 -5.52 -4.17 -23.85
C LEU A 427 -4.31 -4.83 -23.15
N LEU A 428 -3.99 -4.43 -21.91
CA LEU A 428 -2.89 -5.04 -21.15
C LEU A 428 -3.10 -6.55 -21.00
N ALA A 429 -4.29 -6.99 -20.63
CA ALA A 429 -4.62 -8.40 -20.45
C ALA A 429 -4.54 -9.22 -21.74
N ALA A 430 -4.97 -8.63 -22.87
CA ALA A 430 -5.08 -9.34 -24.14
C ALA A 430 -3.80 -9.31 -24.98
N LYS A 431 -3.01 -8.24 -24.89
CA LYS A 431 -1.89 -7.95 -25.81
C LYS A 431 -0.52 -7.91 -25.16
N CYS A 432 -0.44 -7.77 -23.84
CA CYS A 432 0.82 -7.67 -23.12
C CYS A 432 1.01 -8.85 -22.15
N PRO A 433 1.22 -10.07 -22.64
CA PRO A 433 1.27 -11.28 -21.81
C PRO A 433 2.45 -11.29 -20.81
N GLU A 434 3.45 -10.44 -20.99
CA GLU A 434 4.54 -10.22 -20.06
C GLU A 434 4.05 -9.55 -18.77
N ILE A 435 3.04 -8.69 -18.85
CA ILE A 435 2.47 -7.98 -17.71
C ILE A 435 1.60 -8.95 -16.92
N ARG A 436 2.01 -9.21 -15.70
CA ARG A 436 1.32 -10.10 -14.76
C ARG A 436 0.84 -9.40 -13.50
N THR A 437 1.26 -8.15 -13.31
CA THR A 437 0.91 -7.30 -12.18
C THR A 437 0.57 -5.92 -12.66
N ILE A 438 -0.52 -5.36 -12.16
CA ILE A 438 -0.80 -3.93 -12.23
C ILE A 438 -0.72 -3.39 -10.81
N ALA A 439 0.19 -2.40 -10.59
CA ALA A 439 0.31 -1.73 -9.30
C ALA A 439 -0.19 -0.28 -9.44
N SER A 440 -1.30 0.03 -8.79
CA SER A 440 -1.97 1.31 -8.91
C SER A 440 -2.40 1.87 -7.55
N ASN A 441 -3.51 2.55 -7.46
CA ASN A 441 -3.88 3.30 -6.28
C ASN A 441 -4.66 2.46 -5.25
N TYR A 442 -4.32 2.67 -3.97
CA TYR A 442 -5.11 2.16 -2.84
C TYR A 442 -6.36 3.00 -2.59
N PHE A 443 -6.26 4.31 -2.84
CA PHE A 443 -7.31 5.28 -2.53
C PHE A 443 -8.25 5.52 -3.71
N THR A 444 -9.51 5.80 -3.38
CA THR A 444 -10.51 6.25 -4.35
C THR A 444 -10.14 7.64 -4.89
N GLY A 445 -10.34 7.85 -6.19
CA GLY A 445 -10.12 9.13 -6.85
C GLY A 445 -10.91 9.21 -8.15
N GLU A 446 -11.19 10.42 -8.65
CA GLU A 446 -12.07 10.64 -9.82
C GLU A 446 -11.62 9.84 -11.06
N PHE A 447 -10.29 9.73 -11.27
CA PHE A 447 -9.72 8.99 -12.40
C PHE A 447 -8.84 7.82 -11.94
N ALA A 448 -8.70 7.63 -10.61
CA ALA A 448 -7.80 6.62 -10.08
C ALA A 448 -8.32 5.20 -10.37
N TYR A 449 -7.42 4.36 -10.85
CA TYR A 449 -7.63 2.92 -10.92
C TYR A 449 -7.39 2.35 -9.51
N GLU A 450 -8.46 2.35 -8.71
CA GLU A 450 -8.45 1.81 -7.34
C GLU A 450 -8.38 0.30 -7.36
N GLN A 451 -7.60 -0.28 -6.45
CA GLN A 451 -7.36 -1.71 -6.38
C GLN A 451 -7.54 -2.27 -4.97
N GLU A 452 -7.83 -3.56 -4.89
CA GLU A 452 -7.65 -4.42 -3.72
C GLU A 452 -6.44 -5.36 -3.95
N PHE A 453 -5.90 -5.95 -2.86
CA PHE A 453 -4.87 -7.00 -2.97
C PHE A 453 -5.50 -8.31 -3.41
N GLU A 454 -5.59 -8.54 -4.70
CA GLU A 454 -6.26 -9.73 -5.22
C GLU A 454 -5.69 -10.20 -6.57
N VAL A 455 -6.14 -11.34 -7.02
CA VAL A 455 -5.91 -11.84 -8.38
C VAL A 455 -7.19 -11.64 -9.18
N ALA A 456 -7.12 -10.82 -10.23
CA ALA A 456 -8.26 -10.58 -11.12
C ALA A 456 -8.64 -11.84 -11.91
N GLU A 457 -9.84 -11.86 -12.49
CA GLU A 457 -10.37 -13.02 -13.25
C GLU A 457 -9.47 -13.44 -14.43
N ASP A 458 -8.76 -12.49 -15.04
CA ASP A 458 -7.81 -12.75 -16.14
C ASP A 458 -6.44 -13.26 -15.65
N GLY A 459 -6.23 -13.32 -14.32
CA GLY A 459 -5.03 -13.80 -13.67
C GLY A 459 -3.94 -12.74 -13.51
N ILE A 460 -4.20 -11.48 -13.81
CA ILE A 460 -3.33 -10.35 -13.45
C ILE A 460 -3.50 -10.08 -11.95
N VAL A 461 -2.39 -9.83 -11.27
CA VAL A 461 -2.40 -9.49 -9.85
C VAL A 461 -2.61 -7.99 -9.70
N GLU A 462 -3.61 -7.62 -8.92
CA GLU A 462 -3.89 -6.25 -8.51
C GLU A 462 -3.10 -5.95 -7.23
N GLN A 463 -2.31 -4.88 -7.27
CA GLN A 463 -1.39 -4.53 -6.20
C GLN A 463 -1.50 -3.04 -5.84
N PRO A 464 -2.43 -2.67 -4.95
CA PRO A 464 -2.61 -1.28 -4.55
C PRO A 464 -1.38 -0.72 -3.84
N ARG A 465 -1.05 0.55 -4.12
CA ARG A 465 0.04 1.29 -3.48
C ARG A 465 -0.53 2.28 -2.47
N ILE A 466 -0.15 2.11 -1.20
CA ILE A 466 -0.77 2.76 -0.04
C ILE A 466 -0.12 4.11 0.24
N ILE A 467 1.20 4.19 0.17
CA ILE A 467 1.97 5.37 0.57
C ILE A 467 2.60 6.00 -0.65
N SER A 468 2.45 7.32 -0.78
CA SER A 468 3.05 8.12 -1.85
C SER A 468 4.05 9.14 -1.30
N SER A 469 5.11 9.41 -2.05
CA SER A 469 6.14 10.41 -1.81
C SER A 469 6.91 10.27 -0.47
N ALA A 470 7.77 11.22 -0.18
CA ALA A 470 8.47 11.35 1.10
C ALA A 470 7.73 12.30 2.09
N VAL A 471 6.61 12.90 1.67
CA VAL A 471 5.71 13.66 2.53
C VAL A 471 4.55 12.75 2.92
N ILE A 472 4.76 11.96 3.97
CA ILE A 472 3.77 10.98 4.44
C ILE A 472 2.89 11.66 5.49
N ASP A 473 1.66 11.94 5.12
CA ASP A 473 0.68 12.56 5.99
C ASP A 473 0.07 11.59 7.02
N ASP A 474 -0.70 12.14 7.93
CA ASP A 474 -1.33 11.37 9.02
C ASP A 474 -2.33 10.33 8.49
N TYR A 475 -3.03 10.62 7.38
CA TYR A 475 -3.98 9.69 6.79
C TYR A 475 -3.27 8.49 6.16
N MET A 476 -2.21 8.73 5.40
CA MET A 476 -1.36 7.66 4.85
C MET A 476 -0.74 6.81 5.98
N GLN A 477 -0.31 7.46 7.08
CA GLN A 477 0.25 6.75 8.24
C GLN A 477 -0.80 5.84 8.90
N LEU A 478 -2.05 6.30 9.02
CA LEU A 478 -3.16 5.49 9.53
C LEU A 478 -3.46 4.31 8.59
N CYS A 479 -3.46 4.53 7.26
CA CYS A 479 -3.66 3.48 6.28
C CYS A 479 -2.55 2.42 6.33
N ALA A 480 -1.29 2.84 6.39
CA ALA A 480 -0.16 1.92 6.52
C ALA A 480 -0.25 1.09 7.81
N PHE A 481 -0.61 1.72 8.93
CA PHE A 481 -0.85 1.02 10.18
C PHE A 481 -1.99 0.00 10.06
N SER A 482 -3.10 0.38 9.44
CA SER A 482 -4.25 -0.48 9.21
C SER A 482 -3.87 -1.70 8.35
N GLU A 483 -3.17 -1.50 7.23
CA GLU A 483 -2.78 -2.56 6.31
C GLU A 483 -1.73 -3.52 6.89
N LEU A 484 -0.85 -3.04 7.77
CA LEU A 484 0.02 -3.92 8.55
C LEU A 484 -0.78 -4.91 9.41
N ASN A 485 -1.96 -4.52 9.87
CA ASN A 485 -2.82 -5.34 10.72
C ASN A 485 -3.89 -6.11 9.95
N MET A 486 -4.11 -5.79 8.67
CA MET A 486 -5.02 -6.54 7.79
C MET A 486 -4.27 -7.61 6.99
N HIS A 487 -3.28 -7.19 6.21
CA HIS A 487 -2.58 -8.05 5.26
C HIS A 487 -1.11 -8.29 5.61
N PHE A 488 -0.59 -7.63 6.64
CA PHE A 488 0.84 -7.57 6.96
C PHE A 488 1.64 -7.14 5.74
N VAL A 489 1.23 -6.01 5.14
CA VAL A 489 1.74 -5.49 3.88
C VAL A 489 2.09 -4.01 3.99
N ASN A 490 3.07 -3.59 3.19
CA ASN A 490 3.39 -2.20 2.92
C ASN A 490 3.68 -2.03 1.43
N THR A 491 3.13 -1.01 0.80
CA THR A 491 3.45 -0.60 -0.56
C THR A 491 3.65 0.90 -0.61
N HIS A 492 4.80 1.31 -1.10
CA HIS A 492 5.21 2.71 -1.15
C HIS A 492 5.68 3.05 -2.56
N PHE A 493 5.39 4.24 -3.04
CA PHE A 493 5.96 4.77 -4.27
C PHE A 493 6.40 6.22 -4.10
N MET A 494 7.39 6.62 -4.86
CA MET A 494 7.87 7.99 -4.95
C MET A 494 8.40 8.26 -6.35
N HIS A 495 8.43 9.52 -6.71
CA HIS A 495 9.03 9.94 -7.97
C HIS A 495 10.40 10.56 -7.68
N SER A 496 11.30 10.35 -8.60
CA SER A 496 12.61 10.99 -8.50
C SER A 496 12.52 12.52 -8.70
N ASP A 497 11.48 13.00 -9.37
CA ASP A 497 11.23 14.42 -9.61
C ASP A 497 10.35 15.12 -8.55
N ASP A 498 10.02 14.46 -7.45
CA ASP A 498 9.28 15.07 -6.32
C ASP A 498 9.96 16.38 -5.82
N LEU A 499 11.28 16.50 -6.00
CA LEU A 499 12.05 17.71 -5.67
C LEU A 499 11.88 18.88 -6.65
N LEU A 500 11.18 18.68 -7.75
CA LEU A 500 10.87 19.70 -8.75
C LEU A 500 9.41 20.17 -8.66
N ASP A 501 8.61 19.53 -7.79
CA ASP A 501 7.19 19.78 -7.63
C ASP A 501 6.88 20.27 -6.20
N GLU A 502 6.35 21.51 -6.08
CA GLU A 502 6.00 22.10 -4.78
C GLU A 502 4.91 21.31 -4.06
N ASP A 503 3.93 20.76 -4.79
CA ASP A 503 2.84 19.98 -4.25
C ASP A 503 3.32 18.63 -3.65
N ARG A 504 4.50 18.17 -4.08
CA ARG A 504 5.18 16.98 -3.57
C ARG A 504 6.24 17.27 -2.51
N GLY A 505 6.33 18.53 -2.07
CA GLY A 505 7.20 18.95 -0.97
C GLY A 505 8.58 19.44 -1.40
N ALA A 506 8.80 19.81 -2.66
CA ALA A 506 10.09 20.31 -3.16
C ALA A 506 10.64 21.47 -2.32
N ALA A 507 9.78 22.37 -1.84
CA ALA A 507 10.16 23.51 -1.00
C ALA A 507 10.81 23.10 0.35
N LEU A 508 10.55 21.90 0.85
CA LEU A 508 11.17 21.34 2.07
C LEU A 508 12.63 21.01 1.88
N GLY A 509 13.05 20.72 0.64
CA GLY A 509 14.40 20.29 0.29
C GLY A 509 14.67 18.81 0.59
N TRP A 510 15.69 18.26 -0.08
CA TRP A 510 15.97 16.82 -0.05
C TRP A 510 16.31 16.27 1.34
N GLU A 511 17.07 16.98 2.15
CA GLU A 511 17.44 16.48 3.48
C GLU A 511 16.20 16.22 4.33
N THR A 512 15.20 17.14 4.30
CA THR A 512 13.95 16.95 5.03
C THR A 512 13.13 15.77 4.49
N LEU A 513 13.02 15.66 3.16
CA LEU A 513 12.30 14.55 2.53
C LEU A 513 12.97 13.20 2.84
N LYS A 514 14.28 13.14 2.77
CA LYS A 514 15.07 11.96 3.15
C LYS A 514 14.86 11.56 4.62
N GLU A 515 14.88 12.54 5.54
CA GLU A 515 14.62 12.29 6.96
C GLU A 515 13.19 11.80 7.21
N ASN A 516 12.20 12.30 6.48
CA ASN A 516 10.82 11.81 6.59
C ASN A 516 10.71 10.36 6.11
N LEU A 517 11.34 10.03 4.99
CA LEU A 517 11.37 8.67 4.46
C LEU A 517 12.11 7.72 5.42
N ASP A 518 13.25 8.14 5.95
CA ASP A 518 14.01 7.37 6.95
C ASP A 518 13.19 7.13 8.24
N ARG A 519 12.43 8.13 8.69
CA ARG A 519 11.54 8.02 9.84
C ARG A 519 10.40 7.04 9.59
N TYR A 520 9.79 7.09 8.40
CA TYR A 520 8.75 6.16 8.01
C TYR A 520 9.26 4.71 7.95
N MET A 521 10.36 4.48 7.27
CA MET A 521 11.00 3.17 7.18
C MET A 521 11.42 2.66 8.58
N GLY A 522 11.94 3.55 9.43
CA GLY A 522 12.29 3.24 10.82
C GLY A 522 11.08 2.78 11.62
N TRP A 523 9.94 3.47 11.49
CA TRP A 523 8.69 3.05 12.11
C TRP A 523 8.23 1.69 11.58
N LEU A 524 8.21 1.51 10.26
CA LEU A 524 7.73 0.29 9.60
C LEU A 524 8.50 -0.94 10.08
N TYR A 525 9.82 -0.93 9.98
CA TYR A 525 10.65 -2.10 10.31
C TYR A 525 10.89 -2.29 11.81
N THR A 526 10.66 -1.27 12.62
CA THR A 526 10.60 -1.43 14.08
C THR A 526 9.28 -2.07 14.51
N SER A 527 8.17 -1.65 13.90
CA SER A 527 6.84 -2.20 14.21
C SER A 527 6.67 -3.63 13.65
N ALA A 528 7.19 -3.89 12.46
CA ALA A 528 7.05 -5.15 11.74
C ALA A 528 8.40 -5.75 11.30
N PRO A 529 9.26 -6.21 12.24
CA PRO A 529 10.62 -6.66 11.94
C PRO A 529 10.68 -7.96 11.10
N LEU A 530 9.57 -8.68 10.97
CA LEU A 530 9.45 -9.90 10.16
C LEU A 530 8.85 -9.64 8.77
N LEU A 531 8.57 -8.40 8.43
CA LEU A 531 8.07 -7.99 7.13
C LEU A 531 9.15 -8.23 6.07
N ARG A 532 8.82 -8.99 5.03
CA ARG A 532 9.78 -9.33 3.97
C ARG A 532 9.93 -8.15 3.00
N ASN A 533 11.16 -7.81 2.64
CA ASN A 533 11.45 -6.88 1.55
C ASN A 533 11.35 -7.59 0.21
N LEU A 534 10.36 -7.21 -0.58
CA LEU A 534 10.02 -7.83 -1.87
C LEU A 534 10.10 -6.78 -2.97
N THR A 535 10.40 -7.21 -4.19
CA THR A 535 10.14 -6.41 -5.39
C THR A 535 8.66 -6.50 -5.75
N GLY A 536 8.18 -5.68 -6.68
CA GLY A 536 6.77 -5.68 -7.09
C GLY A 536 6.29 -7.04 -7.57
N SER A 537 7.07 -7.73 -8.40
CA SER A 537 6.71 -9.07 -8.87
C SER A 537 6.73 -10.14 -7.78
N GLU A 538 7.68 -10.06 -6.84
CA GLU A 538 7.73 -10.98 -5.70
C GLU A 538 6.56 -10.79 -4.73
N LEU A 539 6.15 -9.52 -4.52
CA LEU A 539 4.96 -9.22 -3.72
C LEU A 539 3.70 -9.77 -4.39
N SER A 540 3.60 -9.66 -5.72
CA SER A 540 2.50 -10.27 -6.47
C SER A 540 2.46 -11.78 -6.34
N GLY A 541 3.62 -12.45 -6.35
CA GLY A 541 3.72 -13.87 -6.05
C GLY A 541 3.25 -14.23 -4.63
N ALA A 542 3.41 -13.32 -3.67
CA ALA A 542 2.89 -13.50 -2.31
C ALA A 542 1.36 -13.30 -2.25
N ILE A 543 0.80 -12.33 -2.99
CA ILE A 543 -0.65 -12.09 -3.10
C ILE A 543 -1.36 -13.31 -3.71
N GLN A 544 -0.75 -13.99 -4.68
CA GLN A 544 -1.32 -15.18 -5.32
C GLN A 544 -1.43 -16.41 -4.39
N ARG A 545 -0.66 -16.45 -3.29
CA ARG A 545 -0.60 -17.57 -2.34
C ARG A 545 -1.56 -17.42 -1.18
#